data_4f6d5bf23e080feda01c72fa3cf32112
#
_entry.id   4f6d5bf23e080feda01c72fa3cf32112
#
_cell.length_a   1.000
_cell.length_b   1.000
_cell.length_c   1.000
_cell.angle_alpha   90.00
_cell.angle_beta   90.00
_cell.angle_gamma   90.00
#
_symmetry.space_group_name_H-M   'P 1'
#
loop_
_entity.id
_entity.type
_entity.pdbx_description
1 polymer ?
#
loop_
_entity_poly.entity_id
_entity_poly.type
_entity_poly.pdbx_seq_one_letter_code
_entity_poly.pdbx_strand_id
1 'polypeptide(L)'
;MRSSYRNIIGALTFAVVVAMPAMAAAASNAGSPNAPAPVSDSAATYDQLNEQLSDRASDPHFNYYLGLAALNSGRTGEAIQAFQRVLAIQPDNAVVQAELARAYAMAGDIDTARAEFDTVRGNPSIPDPVRDRIDGLVRKMDQQIAGGATQITGYFDVEGGYDSNINTATDAISVTLPLFAFLGPANLGGGAREQDAEFYQIQGGLSASTPLSRQTRLFGSVLGNWRDNIDSRFVDQASAVGTLGIAHSFANGDVISLSGQGQRFWLGHKGYRTSVGGDIRYTKRLSGNRALAVSGQYFRLNYDGNPLQDAERFAARVIYADKNIYGGIGGGKEETRRPGADQLSYAFASAQLGGEWSLGEKTAVIAGASVEHRDYDSRDPLFLKGRKDTQLDASVGVRYRITDTISIRPRVSYTRNDSNIVLYDYDRWTASVGVRLSF
;
A
#
# COMPACT_ATOMS: atom_id res chain seq x y z
N MET A 1 -23.36 -41.57 3.54
CA MET A 1 -22.92 -40.64 4.58
C MET A 1 -21.67 -39.81 4.17
N ARG A 2 -21.62 -39.22 2.98
CA ARG A 2 -20.50 -38.39 2.50
C ARG A 2 -20.96 -37.03 1.95
N SER A 3 -22.24 -36.65 2.16
CA SER A 3 -22.83 -35.45 1.51
C SER A 3 -23.19 -34.29 2.45
N SER A 4 -23.13 -34.45 3.77
CA SER A 4 -23.68 -33.48 4.71
C SER A 4 -22.69 -32.45 5.27
N TYR A 5 -21.39 -32.53 4.96
CA TYR A 5 -20.36 -31.65 5.53
C TYR A 5 -20.12 -30.36 4.73
N ARG A 6 -20.81 -30.14 3.62
CA ARG A 6 -20.48 -29.04 2.69
C ARG A 6 -21.13 -27.68 2.99
N ASN A 7 -22.11 -27.64 3.87
CA ASN A 7 -22.93 -26.43 4.07
C ASN A 7 -22.57 -25.56 5.29
N ILE A 8 -21.57 -25.95 6.09
CA ILE A 8 -21.27 -25.28 7.37
C ILE A 8 -20.19 -24.17 7.20
N ILE A 9 -19.45 -24.14 6.09
CA ILE A 9 -18.32 -23.23 5.91
C ILE A 9 -18.70 -21.99 5.07
N GLY A 10 -19.94 -21.51 5.19
CA GLY A 10 -20.43 -20.35 4.43
C GLY A 10 -19.96 -18.97 4.93
N ALA A 11 -19.24 -18.88 6.03
CA ALA A 11 -18.95 -17.59 6.68
C ALA A 11 -17.47 -17.29 6.88
N LEU A 12 -16.60 -17.72 5.96
CA LEU A 12 -15.26 -17.15 5.91
C LEU A 12 -15.33 -15.76 5.26
N THR A 13 -15.69 -14.81 6.07
CA THR A 13 -15.63 -13.40 5.71
C THR A 13 -14.18 -13.00 5.61
N PHE A 14 -13.71 -12.82 4.37
CA PHE A 14 -12.53 -12.06 4.13
C PHE A 14 -12.81 -10.60 4.48
N ALA A 15 -12.35 -10.16 5.64
CA ALA A 15 -11.80 -8.84 5.68
C ALA A 15 -10.67 -8.85 4.64
N VAL A 16 -10.95 -8.40 3.42
CA VAL A 16 -9.93 -7.95 2.52
C VAL A 16 -9.30 -6.77 3.24
N VAL A 17 -8.35 -7.08 4.11
CA VAL A 17 -7.32 -6.12 4.46
C VAL A 17 -6.61 -5.92 3.13
N VAL A 18 -7.17 -5.03 2.31
CA VAL A 18 -6.39 -4.32 1.33
C VAL A 18 -5.37 -3.61 2.19
N ALA A 19 -4.21 -4.26 2.38
CA ALA A 19 -3.03 -3.56 2.78
C ALA A 19 -2.94 -2.44 1.74
N MET A 20 -3.43 -1.26 2.09
CA MET A 20 -3.06 -0.07 1.37
C MET A 20 -1.53 -0.15 1.34
N PRO A 21 -0.89 -0.14 0.17
CA PRO A 21 0.42 0.42 0.16
C PRO A 21 0.17 1.79 0.81
N ALA A 22 0.64 1.97 2.03
CA ALA A 22 0.85 3.29 2.54
C ALA A 22 1.63 3.94 1.41
N MET A 23 0.99 4.82 0.64
CA MET A 23 1.69 5.85 -0.06
C MET A 23 2.24 6.72 1.07
N ALA A 24 3.30 6.18 1.71
CA ALA A 24 4.30 7.03 2.28
C ALA A 24 4.70 7.90 1.09
N ALA A 25 4.13 9.08 1.02
CA ALA A 25 4.86 10.20 0.46
C ALA A 25 6.15 10.18 1.27
N ALA A 26 7.16 9.47 0.76
CA ALA A 26 8.52 9.79 1.06
C ALA A 26 8.65 11.25 0.60
N ALA A 27 8.36 12.17 1.50
CA ALA A 27 9.09 13.40 1.54
C ALA A 27 10.52 12.89 1.64
N SER A 28 11.18 12.81 0.50
CA SER A 28 12.59 12.58 0.40
C SER A 28 13.28 13.78 1.03
N ASN A 29 13.46 13.75 2.34
CA ASN A 29 14.68 14.21 2.94
C ASN A 29 15.73 13.16 2.58
N ALA A 30 16.04 13.04 1.30
CA ALA A 30 17.35 12.64 0.87
C ALA A 30 18.27 13.78 1.30
N GLY A 31 18.76 13.69 2.52
CA GLY A 31 19.98 14.34 2.90
C GLY A 31 21.01 13.91 1.88
N SER A 32 21.40 14.85 1.04
CA SER A 32 22.51 14.70 0.09
C SER A 32 23.73 14.26 0.91
N PRO A 33 24.32 13.09 0.69
CA PRO A 33 25.62 12.77 1.27
C PRO A 33 26.65 13.52 0.42
N ASN A 34 27.04 14.66 0.85
CA ASN A 34 28.10 15.58 0.45
C ASN A 34 27.55 17.02 0.39
N ALA A 35 27.12 17.53 1.53
CA ALA A 35 27.12 18.97 1.76
C ALA A 35 28.61 19.38 1.82
N PRO A 36 29.10 20.25 0.93
CA PRO A 36 30.38 20.87 1.15
C PRO A 36 30.31 21.72 2.42
N ALA A 37 31.41 21.73 3.16
CA ALA A 37 31.61 22.47 4.42
C ALA A 37 31.35 23.99 4.28
N PRO A 38 31.35 24.73 5.33
CA PRO A 38 30.37 25.69 5.79
C PRO A 38 30.18 26.92 4.89
N VAL A 39 28.90 27.25 4.74
CA VAL A 39 28.30 28.31 3.92
C VAL A 39 28.76 29.75 4.27
N SER A 40 29.51 29.95 5.36
CA SER A 40 29.89 31.30 5.81
C SER A 40 30.95 32.03 4.96
N ASP A 41 31.92 31.28 4.38
CA ASP A 41 32.96 31.87 3.56
C ASP A 41 32.52 32.21 2.12
N SER A 42 31.57 31.46 1.57
CA SER A 42 31.12 31.64 0.18
C SER A 42 30.22 32.87 -0.02
N ALA A 43 29.40 33.18 0.98
CA ALA A 43 28.58 34.41 0.95
C ALA A 43 29.43 35.66 1.05
N ALA A 44 30.41 35.74 1.98
CA ALA A 44 31.36 36.82 2.07
C ALA A 44 32.19 37.02 0.79
N THR A 45 32.61 35.90 0.17
CA THR A 45 33.32 35.92 -1.12
C THR A 45 32.45 36.47 -2.24
N TYR A 46 31.16 36.08 -2.29
CA TYR A 46 30.22 36.63 -3.27
C TYR A 46 30.05 38.13 -3.11
N ASP A 47 29.78 38.61 -1.89
CA ASP A 47 29.54 40.05 -1.62
C ASP A 47 30.76 40.90 -1.98
N GLN A 48 31.98 40.44 -1.67
CA GLN A 48 33.24 41.11 -2.05
C GLN A 48 33.44 41.18 -3.57
N LEU A 49 33.11 40.09 -4.29
CA LEU A 49 33.20 40.07 -5.76
C LEU A 49 32.09 40.95 -6.37
N ASN A 50 30.87 40.94 -5.82
CA ASN A 50 29.74 41.69 -6.34
C ASN A 50 29.96 43.21 -6.26
N GLU A 51 30.71 43.70 -5.27
CA GLU A 51 31.12 45.12 -5.17
C GLU A 51 31.99 45.57 -6.37
N GLN A 52 32.71 44.66 -7.00
CA GLN A 52 33.60 44.94 -8.14
C GLN A 52 32.90 44.72 -9.50
N LEU A 53 31.62 44.32 -9.50
CA LEU A 53 30.90 43.94 -10.71
C LEU A 53 30.79 45.09 -11.72
N SER A 54 30.61 46.36 -11.27
CA SER A 54 30.49 47.53 -12.12
C SER A 54 31.75 47.72 -12.99
N ASP A 55 32.93 47.46 -12.43
CA ASP A 55 34.22 47.73 -13.05
C ASP A 55 34.73 46.57 -13.89
N ARG A 56 34.24 45.36 -13.62
CA ARG A 56 34.73 44.11 -14.18
C ARG A 56 33.67 43.28 -14.90
N ALA A 57 32.51 43.86 -15.22
CA ALA A 57 31.40 43.15 -15.86
C ALA A 57 31.75 42.49 -17.20
N SER A 58 32.75 42.99 -17.94
CA SER A 58 33.22 42.45 -19.22
C SER A 58 34.36 41.43 -19.08
N ASP A 59 34.86 41.16 -17.86
CA ASP A 59 35.95 40.17 -17.63
C ASP A 59 35.37 38.78 -17.48
N PRO A 60 35.62 37.82 -18.41
CA PRO A 60 35.07 36.48 -18.32
C PRO A 60 35.57 35.68 -17.10
N HIS A 61 36.84 35.84 -16.72
CA HIS A 61 37.42 35.17 -15.56
C HIS A 61 36.73 35.66 -14.25
N PHE A 62 36.56 36.97 -14.14
CA PHE A 62 35.86 37.54 -13.01
C PHE A 62 34.43 37.01 -12.91
N ASN A 63 33.65 37.06 -14.00
CA ASN A 63 32.26 36.58 -14.00
C ASN A 63 32.19 35.06 -13.72
N TYR A 64 33.18 34.27 -14.12
CA TYR A 64 33.22 32.84 -13.76
C TYR A 64 33.35 32.63 -12.25
N TYR A 65 34.25 33.32 -11.57
CA TYR A 65 34.41 33.21 -10.11
C TYR A 65 33.26 33.83 -9.37
N LEU A 66 32.68 34.91 -9.84
CA LEU A 66 31.44 35.52 -9.28
C LEU A 66 30.26 34.49 -9.37
N GLY A 67 30.14 33.85 -10.52
CA GLY A 67 29.11 32.79 -10.72
C GLY A 67 29.29 31.61 -9.77
N LEU A 68 30.52 31.12 -9.57
CA LEU A 68 30.82 30.04 -8.62
C LEU A 68 30.51 30.45 -7.18
N ALA A 69 30.91 31.69 -6.76
CA ALA A 69 30.64 32.19 -5.43
C ALA A 69 29.13 32.36 -5.18
N ALA A 70 28.39 32.89 -6.17
CA ALA A 70 26.93 32.98 -6.14
C ALA A 70 26.28 31.61 -6.00
N LEU A 71 26.69 30.63 -6.79
CA LEU A 71 26.13 29.28 -6.76
C LEU A 71 26.39 28.56 -5.43
N ASN A 72 27.60 28.68 -4.90
CA ASN A 72 27.96 28.10 -3.59
C ASN A 72 27.27 28.77 -2.41
N SER A 73 26.83 30.04 -2.55
CA SER A 73 26.04 30.77 -1.56
C SER A 73 24.52 30.59 -1.76
N GLY A 74 24.07 29.75 -2.72
CA GLY A 74 22.66 29.50 -3.01
C GLY A 74 21.97 30.58 -3.82
N ARG A 75 22.72 31.58 -4.34
CA ARG A 75 22.21 32.68 -5.16
C ARG A 75 22.17 32.25 -6.63
N THR A 76 21.24 31.33 -6.93
CA THR A 76 21.18 30.66 -8.25
C THR A 76 20.89 31.62 -9.40
N GLY A 77 20.08 32.64 -9.19
CA GLY A 77 19.75 33.65 -10.21
C GLY A 77 20.97 34.47 -10.62
N GLU A 78 21.75 34.92 -9.66
CA GLU A 78 22.98 35.71 -9.89
C GLU A 78 24.06 34.83 -10.52
N ALA A 79 24.15 33.56 -10.14
CA ALA A 79 25.04 32.62 -10.77
C ALA A 79 24.72 32.39 -12.26
N ILE A 80 23.44 32.23 -12.60
CA ILE A 80 22.98 32.10 -14.00
C ILE A 80 23.39 33.32 -14.82
N GLN A 81 23.14 34.52 -14.30
CA GLN A 81 23.51 35.77 -14.98
C GLN A 81 25.03 35.91 -15.19
N ALA A 82 25.82 35.55 -14.18
CA ALA A 82 27.29 35.60 -14.27
C ALA A 82 27.84 34.64 -15.33
N PHE A 83 27.34 33.36 -15.33
CA PHE A 83 27.77 32.37 -16.35
C PHE A 83 27.29 32.78 -17.76
N GLN A 84 26.10 33.32 -17.91
CA GLN A 84 25.62 33.81 -19.22
C GLN A 84 26.50 34.94 -19.76
N ARG A 85 26.99 35.88 -18.91
CA ARG A 85 27.96 36.90 -19.33
C ARG A 85 29.28 36.28 -19.85
N VAL A 86 29.77 35.20 -19.21
CA VAL A 86 30.92 34.47 -19.71
C VAL A 86 30.64 33.86 -21.06
N LEU A 87 29.52 33.19 -21.23
CA LEU A 87 29.16 32.48 -22.48
C LEU A 87 28.84 33.45 -23.62
N ALA A 88 28.44 34.70 -23.33
CA ALA A 88 28.28 35.76 -24.33
C ALA A 88 29.61 36.13 -24.99
N ILE A 89 30.75 35.96 -24.28
CA ILE A 89 32.09 36.26 -24.77
C ILE A 89 32.80 34.98 -25.23
N GLN A 90 32.54 33.85 -24.59
CA GLN A 90 33.14 32.56 -24.81
C GLN A 90 32.05 31.48 -25.01
N PRO A 91 31.32 31.45 -26.12
CA PRO A 91 30.15 30.57 -26.31
C PRO A 91 30.49 29.08 -26.27
N ASP A 92 31.72 28.69 -26.65
CA ASP A 92 32.13 27.29 -26.67
C ASP A 92 32.78 26.81 -25.35
N ASN A 93 32.71 27.62 -24.28
CA ASN A 93 33.29 27.26 -22.99
C ASN A 93 32.43 26.22 -22.26
N ALA A 94 32.70 24.94 -22.52
CA ALA A 94 31.97 23.80 -22.00
C ALA A 94 32.00 23.72 -20.45
N VAL A 95 33.05 24.21 -19.80
CA VAL A 95 33.12 24.24 -18.32
C VAL A 95 32.08 25.20 -17.76
N VAL A 96 32.01 26.42 -18.33
CA VAL A 96 31.03 27.43 -17.88
C VAL A 96 29.59 26.99 -18.22
N GLN A 97 29.39 26.34 -19.35
CA GLN A 97 28.10 25.79 -19.76
C GLN A 97 27.64 24.67 -18.80
N ALA A 98 28.56 23.82 -18.34
CA ALA A 98 28.26 22.82 -17.32
C ALA A 98 27.89 23.46 -15.97
N GLU A 99 28.56 24.54 -15.56
CA GLU A 99 28.21 25.27 -14.33
C GLU A 99 26.85 26.03 -14.47
N LEU A 100 26.54 26.53 -15.65
CA LEU A 100 25.23 27.13 -15.96
C LEU A 100 24.12 26.08 -15.86
N ALA A 101 24.33 24.89 -16.43
CA ALA A 101 23.40 23.78 -16.30
C ALA A 101 23.18 23.39 -14.82
N ARG A 102 24.26 23.35 -14.03
CA ARG A 102 24.18 23.13 -12.58
C ARG A 102 23.37 24.21 -11.85
N ALA A 103 23.55 25.48 -12.24
CA ALA A 103 22.83 26.60 -11.67
C ALA A 103 21.31 26.49 -11.95
N TYR A 104 20.91 26.14 -13.17
CA TYR A 104 19.50 25.85 -13.51
C TYR A 104 18.94 24.68 -12.71
N ALA A 105 19.69 23.59 -12.54
CA ALA A 105 19.26 22.45 -11.74
C ALA A 105 19.03 22.83 -10.27
N MET A 106 19.90 23.66 -9.68
CA MET A 106 19.77 24.17 -8.32
C MET A 106 18.62 25.18 -8.17
N ALA A 107 18.29 25.91 -9.24
CA ALA A 107 17.13 26.78 -9.31
C ALA A 107 15.80 26.01 -9.45
N GLY A 108 15.85 24.69 -9.68
CA GLY A 108 14.67 23.85 -9.90
C GLY A 108 14.19 23.80 -11.37
N ASP A 109 14.84 24.50 -12.27
CA ASP A 109 14.58 24.46 -13.72
C ASP A 109 15.29 23.28 -14.36
N ILE A 110 14.71 22.09 -14.13
CA ILE A 110 15.30 20.81 -14.54
C ILE A 110 15.28 20.66 -16.07
N ASP A 111 14.27 21.20 -16.75
CA ASP A 111 14.14 21.09 -18.21
C ASP A 111 15.28 21.86 -18.90
N THR A 112 15.54 23.12 -18.48
CA THR A 112 16.63 23.94 -19.00
C THR A 112 17.99 23.34 -18.61
N ALA A 113 18.16 22.89 -17.37
CA ALA A 113 19.39 22.26 -16.91
C ALA A 113 19.75 21.04 -17.78
N ARG A 114 18.75 20.21 -18.10
CA ARG A 114 18.92 19.04 -18.96
C ARG A 114 19.36 19.43 -20.38
N ALA A 115 18.73 20.43 -20.96
CA ALA A 115 19.09 20.93 -22.31
C ALA A 115 20.53 21.44 -22.36
N GLU A 116 20.94 22.19 -21.34
CA GLU A 116 22.32 22.69 -21.23
C GLU A 116 23.31 21.56 -21.02
N PHE A 117 23.03 20.55 -20.21
CA PHE A 117 23.90 19.37 -20.07
C PHE A 117 23.97 18.54 -21.35
N ASP A 118 22.91 18.43 -22.15
CA ASP A 118 22.93 17.77 -23.45
C ASP A 118 23.87 18.51 -24.43
N THR A 119 23.86 19.84 -24.40
CA THR A 119 24.78 20.67 -25.21
C THR A 119 26.23 20.43 -24.80
N VAL A 120 26.51 20.44 -23.50
CA VAL A 120 27.86 20.12 -22.96
C VAL A 120 28.32 18.73 -23.39
N ARG A 121 27.44 17.72 -23.29
CA ARG A 121 27.72 16.34 -23.66
C ARG A 121 28.12 16.19 -25.14
N GLY A 122 27.52 17.00 -26.02
CA GLY A 122 27.81 17.04 -27.43
C GLY A 122 29.17 17.67 -27.78
N ASN A 123 29.85 18.36 -26.84
CA ASN A 123 31.10 19.02 -27.07
C ASN A 123 32.27 17.99 -27.12
N PRO A 124 33.02 17.88 -28.26
CA PRO A 124 34.08 16.91 -28.40
C PRO A 124 35.30 17.17 -27.50
N SER A 125 35.47 18.36 -26.96
CA SER A 125 36.59 18.71 -26.08
C SER A 125 36.47 18.18 -24.66
N ILE A 126 35.33 17.55 -24.31
CA ILE A 126 35.08 17.04 -22.95
C ILE A 126 35.69 15.62 -22.81
N PRO A 127 36.51 15.38 -21.77
CA PRO A 127 37.06 14.07 -21.49
C PRO A 127 35.97 13.04 -21.15
N ASP A 128 36.14 11.77 -21.54
CA ASP A 128 35.18 10.68 -21.34
C ASP A 128 34.70 10.54 -19.87
N PRO A 129 35.56 10.61 -18.83
CA PRO A 129 35.09 10.52 -17.45
C PRO A 129 34.16 11.64 -17.03
N VAL A 130 34.27 12.84 -17.62
CA VAL A 130 33.39 13.97 -17.40
C VAL A 130 32.06 13.76 -18.12
N ARG A 131 32.13 13.24 -19.36
CA ARG A 131 30.95 12.88 -20.15
C ARG A 131 30.11 11.82 -19.45
N ASP A 132 30.70 10.75 -18.89
CA ASP A 132 30.02 9.71 -18.13
C ASP A 132 29.29 10.27 -16.89
N ARG A 133 29.93 11.25 -16.23
CA ARG A 133 29.29 11.95 -15.08
C ARG A 133 28.09 12.78 -15.51
N ILE A 134 28.20 13.50 -16.64
CA ILE A 134 27.09 14.27 -17.22
C ILE A 134 25.97 13.34 -17.64
N ASP A 135 26.26 12.21 -18.28
CA ASP A 135 25.27 11.20 -18.63
C ASP A 135 24.52 10.66 -17.39
N GLY A 136 25.24 10.51 -16.28
CA GLY A 136 24.64 10.15 -14.99
C GLY A 136 23.66 11.22 -14.48
N LEU A 137 24.01 12.50 -14.62
CA LEU A 137 23.15 13.62 -14.24
C LEU A 137 21.92 13.74 -15.15
N VAL A 138 22.10 13.65 -16.46
CA VAL A 138 21.03 13.67 -17.46
C VAL A 138 20.02 12.54 -17.19
N ARG A 139 20.50 11.30 -16.97
CA ARG A 139 19.59 10.18 -16.60
C ARG A 139 18.78 10.47 -15.34
N LYS A 140 19.37 11.07 -14.31
CA LYS A 140 18.64 11.47 -13.08
C LYS A 140 17.58 12.54 -13.36
N MET A 141 17.90 13.51 -14.20
CA MET A 141 16.95 14.56 -14.62
C MET A 141 15.83 13.97 -15.46
N ASP A 142 16.11 13.07 -16.41
CA ASP A 142 15.10 12.37 -17.19
C ASP A 142 14.14 11.58 -16.30
N GLN A 143 14.65 10.89 -15.27
CA GLN A 143 13.82 10.23 -14.27
C GLN A 143 12.94 11.22 -13.50
N GLN A 144 13.48 12.37 -13.12
CA GLN A 144 12.74 13.41 -12.40
C GLN A 144 11.68 14.07 -13.29
N ILE A 145 12.00 14.33 -14.56
CA ILE A 145 11.05 14.81 -15.58
C ILE A 145 9.95 13.79 -15.84
N ALA A 146 10.29 12.50 -15.89
CA ALA A 146 9.34 11.42 -16.07
C ALA A 146 8.48 11.13 -14.80
N GLY A 147 8.67 11.85 -13.70
CA GLY A 147 7.91 11.64 -12.46
C GLY A 147 8.58 10.71 -11.46
N GLY A 148 9.91 10.51 -11.58
CA GLY A 148 10.73 9.71 -10.69
C GLY A 148 11.10 8.33 -11.26
N ALA A 149 11.84 7.54 -10.48
CA ALA A 149 12.25 6.18 -10.86
C ALA A 149 11.14 5.15 -10.61
N THR A 150 11.26 4.00 -11.26
CA THR A 150 10.51 2.79 -10.88
C THR A 150 10.88 2.40 -9.46
N GLN A 151 9.87 2.17 -8.64
CA GLN A 151 10.01 1.71 -7.26
C GLN A 151 9.56 0.26 -7.18
N ILE A 152 10.38 -0.58 -6.57
CA ILE A 152 10.05 -1.98 -6.27
C ILE A 152 10.22 -2.14 -4.78
N THR A 153 9.23 -2.70 -4.12
CA THR A 153 9.24 -3.00 -2.69
C THR A 153 8.68 -4.40 -2.48
N GLY A 154 9.18 -5.08 -1.48
CA GLY A 154 8.70 -6.40 -1.16
C GLY A 154 8.87 -6.75 0.31
N TYR A 155 8.23 -7.83 0.70
CA TYR A 155 8.41 -8.41 2.01
C TYR A 155 8.20 -9.93 1.99
N PHE A 156 8.82 -10.58 2.95
CA PHE A 156 8.60 -11.97 3.28
C PHE A 156 8.40 -12.09 4.80
N ASP A 157 7.37 -12.81 5.21
CA ASP A 157 6.93 -12.91 6.61
C ASP A 157 6.72 -14.38 6.96
N VAL A 158 7.31 -14.84 8.06
CA VAL A 158 7.06 -16.15 8.65
C VAL A 158 6.52 -15.93 10.04
N GLU A 159 5.40 -16.54 10.34
CA GLU A 159 4.65 -16.36 11.58
C GLU A 159 4.27 -17.73 12.15
N GLY A 160 4.36 -17.90 13.47
CA GLY A 160 3.83 -19.02 14.21
C GLY A 160 2.94 -18.55 15.34
N GLY A 161 1.94 -19.35 15.70
CA GLY A 161 1.00 -18.93 16.72
C GLY A 161 -0.02 -20.01 17.10
N TYR A 162 -0.96 -19.59 17.91
CA TYR A 162 -2.09 -20.37 18.38
C TYR A 162 -3.39 -19.68 17.99
N ASP A 163 -4.40 -20.47 17.67
CA ASP A 163 -5.71 -20.05 17.25
C ASP A 163 -6.78 -20.88 17.95
N SER A 164 -7.64 -20.23 18.71
CA SER A 164 -8.65 -20.92 19.51
C SER A 164 -9.84 -21.46 18.69
N ASN A 165 -9.99 -21.05 17.42
CA ASN A 165 -11.12 -21.45 16.59
C ASN A 165 -10.76 -21.41 15.10
N ILE A 166 -9.97 -22.38 14.65
CA ILE A 166 -9.43 -22.44 13.29
C ILE A 166 -10.51 -22.63 12.21
N ASN A 167 -11.64 -23.20 12.58
CA ASN A 167 -12.76 -23.49 11.67
C ASN A 167 -13.90 -22.45 11.74
N THR A 168 -13.77 -21.41 12.59
CA THR A 168 -14.79 -20.35 12.79
C THR A 168 -16.20 -20.93 13.03
N ALA A 169 -16.27 -21.95 13.86
CA ALA A 169 -17.49 -22.65 14.20
C ALA A 169 -18.00 -22.25 15.59
N THR A 170 -19.26 -22.58 15.88
CA THR A 170 -19.90 -22.32 17.16
C THR A 170 -19.34 -23.21 18.28
N ASP A 171 -19.36 -22.73 19.50
CA ASP A 171 -19.09 -23.51 20.73
C ASP A 171 -20.29 -24.38 21.15
N ALA A 172 -21.47 -24.17 20.56
CA ALA A 172 -22.68 -24.92 20.88
C ALA A 172 -22.52 -26.43 20.70
N ILE A 173 -22.99 -27.20 21.66
CA ILE A 173 -22.95 -28.66 21.63
C ILE A 173 -24.07 -29.24 20.77
N SER A 174 -25.22 -28.58 20.75
CA SER A 174 -26.40 -29.04 20.02
C SER A 174 -27.17 -27.87 19.43
N VAL A 175 -27.99 -28.16 18.42
CA VAL A 175 -28.81 -27.20 17.72
C VAL A 175 -30.22 -27.76 17.52
N THR A 176 -31.22 -26.93 17.73
CA THR A 176 -32.59 -27.25 17.37
C THR A 176 -32.89 -26.65 16.00
N LEU A 177 -33.17 -27.48 15.03
CA LEU A 177 -33.56 -27.08 13.68
C LEU A 177 -35.10 -26.93 13.68
N PRO A 178 -35.66 -25.72 13.49
CA PRO A 178 -37.11 -25.51 13.52
C PRO A 178 -37.89 -26.44 12.58
N LEU A 179 -37.33 -26.71 11.40
CA LEU A 179 -37.92 -27.63 10.40
C LEU A 179 -38.04 -29.08 10.93
N PHE A 180 -37.17 -29.46 11.86
CA PHE A 180 -37.09 -30.81 12.45
C PHE A 180 -37.25 -30.79 13.98
N ALA A 181 -37.90 -29.75 14.54
CA ALA A 181 -38.02 -29.57 15.99
C ALA A 181 -38.65 -30.75 16.69
N PHE A 182 -39.50 -31.52 15.99
CA PHE A 182 -40.14 -32.75 16.50
C PHE A 182 -39.15 -33.89 16.79
N LEU A 183 -37.92 -33.84 16.26
CA LEU A 183 -36.86 -34.80 16.54
C LEU A 183 -36.02 -34.42 17.76
N GLY A 184 -36.26 -33.25 18.35
CA GLY A 184 -35.44 -32.71 19.43
C GLY A 184 -34.13 -32.07 18.95
N PRO A 185 -33.25 -31.64 19.91
CA PRO A 185 -31.97 -31.06 19.60
C PRO A 185 -31.05 -32.09 18.91
N ALA A 186 -30.40 -31.69 17.83
CA ALA A 186 -29.35 -32.47 17.14
C ALA A 186 -27.98 -32.12 17.71
N ASN A 187 -27.19 -33.11 18.13
CA ASN A 187 -25.82 -32.89 18.57
C ASN A 187 -24.92 -32.55 17.39
N LEU A 188 -24.09 -31.52 17.55
CA LEU A 188 -23.11 -31.09 16.57
C LEU A 188 -21.88 -32.00 16.64
N GLY A 189 -21.47 -32.56 15.49
CA GLY A 189 -20.22 -33.32 15.37
C GLY A 189 -18.98 -32.42 15.52
N GLY A 190 -17.84 -33.02 15.85
CA GLY A 190 -16.61 -32.28 16.11
C GLY A 190 -16.20 -31.28 15.04
N GLY A 191 -16.41 -31.57 13.75
CA GLY A 191 -16.10 -30.63 12.66
C GLY A 191 -17.06 -29.44 12.53
N ALA A 192 -18.22 -29.46 13.23
CA ALA A 192 -19.19 -28.38 13.24
C ALA A 192 -19.10 -27.51 14.50
N ARG A 193 -18.23 -27.86 15.42
CA ARG A 193 -17.91 -27.12 16.64
C ARG A 193 -16.53 -26.49 16.52
N GLU A 194 -16.27 -25.49 17.35
CA GLU A 194 -14.97 -24.86 17.42
C GLU A 194 -13.83 -25.86 17.62
N GLN A 195 -12.74 -25.62 16.94
CA GLN A 195 -11.51 -26.39 17.06
C GLN A 195 -10.34 -25.42 17.15
N ASP A 196 -9.46 -25.70 18.08
CA ASP A 196 -8.23 -24.95 18.26
C ASP A 196 -7.05 -25.66 17.63
N ALA A 197 -6.03 -24.91 17.25
CA ALA A 197 -4.74 -25.46 16.84
C ALA A 197 -3.63 -24.42 16.91
N GLU A 198 -2.41 -24.92 17.00
CA GLU A 198 -1.23 -24.17 16.62
C GLU A 198 -1.13 -24.09 15.10
N PHE A 199 -0.52 -23.00 14.61
CA PHE A 199 -0.34 -22.81 13.18
C PHE A 199 1.02 -22.19 12.85
N TYR A 200 1.44 -22.39 11.61
CA TYR A 200 2.45 -21.57 10.99
C TYR A 200 1.91 -20.97 9.69
N GLN A 201 2.40 -19.78 9.39
CA GLN A 201 1.97 -19.00 8.23
C GLN A 201 3.18 -18.41 7.53
N ILE A 202 3.16 -18.49 6.20
CA ILE A 202 4.13 -17.82 5.34
C ILE A 202 3.37 -16.83 4.47
N GLN A 203 3.85 -15.59 4.42
CA GLN A 203 3.26 -14.55 3.61
C GLN A 203 4.35 -13.77 2.87
N GLY A 204 4.11 -13.46 1.61
CA GLY A 204 5.02 -12.65 0.83
C GLY A 204 4.30 -11.70 -0.10
N GLY A 205 4.94 -10.59 -0.41
CA GLY A 205 4.40 -9.60 -1.32
C GLY A 205 5.50 -8.87 -2.09
N LEU A 206 5.21 -8.60 -3.34
CA LEU A 206 6.03 -7.77 -4.22
C LEU A 206 5.13 -6.70 -4.85
N SER A 207 5.57 -5.46 -4.80
CA SER A 207 4.87 -4.32 -5.42
C SER A 207 5.85 -3.54 -6.29
N ALA A 208 5.37 -3.10 -7.44
CA ALA A 208 6.12 -2.25 -8.35
C ALA A 208 5.28 -1.05 -8.75
N SER A 209 5.91 0.11 -8.88
CA SER A 209 5.27 1.33 -9.38
C SER A 209 6.24 2.06 -10.29
N THR A 210 5.83 2.30 -11.54
CA THR A 210 6.63 2.98 -12.56
C THR A 210 5.92 4.23 -13.06
N PRO A 211 6.61 5.36 -13.22
CA PRO A 211 6.02 6.56 -13.80
C PRO A 211 5.80 6.34 -15.30
N LEU A 212 4.64 6.73 -15.81
CA LEU A 212 4.34 6.90 -17.23
C LEU A 212 4.49 8.38 -17.65
N SER A 213 4.30 9.29 -16.69
CA SER A 213 4.53 10.73 -16.83
C SER A 213 4.75 11.34 -15.44
N ARG A 214 4.98 12.67 -15.37
CA ARG A 214 5.08 13.39 -14.08
C ARG A 214 3.87 13.21 -13.17
N GLN A 215 2.70 12.97 -13.75
CA GLN A 215 1.42 12.89 -13.03
C GLN A 215 0.83 11.49 -13.00
N THR A 216 1.27 10.58 -13.86
CA THR A 216 0.65 9.28 -14.04
C THR A 216 1.63 8.15 -13.75
N ARG A 217 1.21 7.18 -12.94
CA ARG A 217 1.98 6.00 -12.59
C ARG A 217 1.20 4.73 -12.88
N LEU A 218 1.86 3.75 -13.45
CA LEU A 218 1.40 2.37 -13.48
C LEU A 218 1.87 1.68 -12.19
N PHE A 219 1.02 0.91 -11.56
CA PHE A 219 1.37 0.14 -10.37
C PHE A 219 0.82 -1.29 -10.45
N GLY A 220 1.50 -2.19 -9.78
CA GLY A 220 1.06 -3.58 -9.67
C GLY A 220 1.62 -4.24 -8.44
N SER A 221 0.95 -5.31 -8.00
CA SER A 221 1.42 -6.12 -6.88
C SER A 221 1.00 -7.57 -7.01
N VAL A 222 1.79 -8.45 -6.40
CA VAL A 222 1.46 -9.86 -6.19
C VAL A 222 1.64 -10.14 -4.71
N LEU A 223 0.63 -10.76 -4.09
CA LEU A 223 0.63 -11.16 -2.69
C LEU A 223 0.33 -12.66 -2.62
N GLY A 224 1.05 -13.37 -1.76
CA GLY A 224 0.80 -14.78 -1.45
C GLY A 224 0.73 -14.98 0.05
N ASN A 225 -0.16 -15.86 0.47
CA ASN A 225 -0.30 -16.30 1.86
C ASN A 225 -0.52 -17.80 1.88
N TRP A 226 0.11 -18.48 2.81
CA TRP A 226 -0.10 -19.90 3.10
C TRP A 226 -0.08 -20.09 4.60
N ARG A 227 -1.14 -20.70 5.13
CA ARG A 227 -1.30 -21.04 6.55
C ARG A 227 -1.65 -22.51 6.67
N ASP A 228 -0.92 -23.21 7.50
CA ASP A 228 -1.08 -24.61 7.85
C ASP A 228 -1.38 -24.71 9.35
N ASN A 229 -2.42 -25.45 9.71
CA ASN A 229 -2.82 -25.67 11.09
C ASN A 229 -2.37 -27.07 11.49
N ILE A 230 -1.62 -27.17 12.59
CA ILE A 230 -1.10 -28.43 13.09
C ILE A 230 -2.29 -29.35 13.44
N ASP A 231 -2.24 -30.58 12.98
CA ASP A 231 -3.26 -31.62 13.19
C ASP A 231 -4.65 -31.37 12.57
N SER A 232 -4.83 -30.32 11.75
CA SER A 232 -6.15 -29.97 11.20
C SER A 232 -6.10 -29.45 9.76
N ARG A 233 -5.77 -30.33 8.81
CA ARG A 233 -5.55 -29.96 7.40
C ARG A 233 -6.78 -29.51 6.61
N PHE A 234 -7.99 -29.76 7.10
CA PHE A 234 -9.21 -29.45 6.36
C PHE A 234 -9.55 -27.94 6.33
N VAL A 235 -8.93 -27.15 7.19
CA VAL A 235 -9.06 -25.68 7.24
C VAL A 235 -7.76 -24.93 6.92
N ASP A 236 -6.73 -25.63 6.41
CA ASP A 236 -5.53 -24.99 5.89
C ASP A 236 -5.90 -24.03 4.77
N GLN A 237 -5.24 -22.87 4.74
CA GLN A 237 -5.59 -21.79 3.85
C GLN A 237 -4.41 -21.36 3.01
N ALA A 238 -4.67 -21.11 1.73
CA ALA A 238 -3.72 -20.41 0.88
C ALA A 238 -4.44 -19.37 0.02
N SER A 239 -3.75 -18.30 -0.30
CA SER A 239 -4.27 -17.31 -1.24
C SER A 239 -3.16 -16.71 -2.09
N ALA A 240 -3.51 -16.37 -3.32
CA ALA A 240 -2.69 -15.56 -4.22
C ALA A 240 -3.54 -14.42 -4.77
N VAL A 241 -3.00 -13.21 -4.74
CA VAL A 241 -3.68 -11.99 -5.20
C VAL A 241 -2.76 -11.25 -6.16
N GLY A 242 -3.25 -10.91 -7.34
CA GLY A 242 -2.58 -10.05 -8.30
C GLY A 242 -3.39 -8.77 -8.51
N THR A 243 -2.73 -7.62 -8.51
CA THR A 243 -3.34 -6.31 -8.79
C THR A 243 -2.53 -5.58 -9.84
N LEU A 244 -3.22 -4.92 -10.77
CA LEU A 244 -2.62 -4.01 -11.75
C LEU A 244 -3.50 -2.76 -11.87
N GLY A 245 -2.89 -1.58 -11.88
CA GLY A 245 -3.66 -0.34 -11.93
C GLY A 245 -2.85 0.86 -12.39
N ILE A 246 -3.58 1.94 -12.64
CA ILE A 246 -3.04 3.23 -13.00
C ILE A 246 -3.52 4.28 -12.02
N ALA A 247 -2.64 5.21 -11.65
CA ALA A 247 -2.95 6.33 -10.76
C ALA A 247 -2.53 7.63 -11.44
N HIS A 248 -3.40 8.64 -11.39
CA HIS A 248 -3.13 9.98 -11.89
C HIS A 248 -3.21 10.99 -10.73
N SER A 249 -2.16 11.77 -10.58
CA SER A 249 -2.06 12.83 -9.57
C SER A 249 -2.35 14.18 -10.21
N PHE A 250 -3.30 14.91 -9.68
CA PHE A 250 -3.64 16.26 -10.14
C PHE A 250 -2.68 17.31 -9.57
N ALA A 251 -2.65 18.50 -10.15
CA ALA A 251 -1.79 19.60 -9.70
C ALA A 251 -2.04 20.04 -8.24
N ASN A 252 -3.27 19.86 -7.74
CA ASN A 252 -3.64 20.13 -6.34
C ASN A 252 -3.22 19.03 -5.37
N GLY A 253 -2.58 17.95 -5.86
CA GLY A 253 -2.12 16.79 -5.09
C GLY A 253 -3.15 15.71 -4.87
N ASP A 254 -4.38 15.85 -5.35
CA ASP A 254 -5.39 14.79 -5.33
C ASP A 254 -4.99 13.65 -6.27
N VAL A 255 -5.48 12.45 -6.02
CA VAL A 255 -5.15 11.26 -6.82
C VAL A 255 -6.41 10.50 -7.19
N ILE A 256 -6.55 10.14 -8.47
CA ILE A 256 -7.52 9.14 -8.91
C ILE A 256 -6.78 7.88 -9.32
N SER A 257 -7.29 6.71 -8.95
CA SER A 257 -6.73 5.43 -9.38
C SER A 257 -7.82 4.47 -9.83
N LEU A 258 -7.46 3.66 -10.80
CA LEU A 258 -8.26 2.55 -11.32
C LEU A 258 -7.39 1.30 -11.29
N SER A 259 -7.90 0.20 -10.72
CA SER A 259 -7.17 -1.08 -10.67
C SER A 259 -8.08 -2.27 -10.94
N GLY A 260 -7.50 -3.30 -11.55
CA GLY A 260 -8.04 -4.63 -11.67
C GLY A 260 -7.34 -5.57 -10.69
N GLN A 261 -8.08 -6.52 -10.13
CA GLN A 261 -7.58 -7.50 -9.17
C GLN A 261 -8.11 -8.89 -9.48
N GLY A 262 -7.22 -9.88 -9.42
CA GLY A 262 -7.56 -11.29 -9.42
C GLY A 262 -7.08 -11.94 -8.13
N GLN A 263 -7.91 -12.82 -7.56
CA GLN A 263 -7.57 -13.61 -6.37
C GLN A 263 -7.94 -15.07 -6.57
N ARG A 264 -7.05 -15.95 -6.17
CA ARG A 264 -7.32 -17.37 -6.00
C ARG A 264 -7.20 -17.74 -4.52
N PHE A 265 -8.17 -18.48 -4.00
CA PHE A 265 -8.17 -18.98 -2.62
C PHE A 265 -8.35 -20.47 -2.58
N TRP A 266 -7.58 -21.13 -1.74
CA TRP A 266 -7.61 -22.57 -1.47
C TRP A 266 -7.97 -22.81 -0.01
N LEU A 267 -8.75 -23.86 0.27
CA LEU A 267 -9.11 -24.31 1.59
C LEU A 267 -8.92 -25.83 1.66
N GLY A 268 -8.24 -26.32 2.71
CA GLY A 268 -7.93 -27.75 2.84
C GLY A 268 -7.18 -28.30 1.63
N HIS A 269 -6.23 -27.53 1.09
CA HIS A 269 -5.42 -27.85 -0.11
C HIS A 269 -6.23 -28.01 -1.42
N LYS A 270 -7.50 -27.60 -1.44
CA LYS A 270 -8.36 -27.63 -2.63
C LYS A 270 -8.73 -26.23 -3.06
N GLY A 271 -8.86 -26.03 -4.37
CA GLY A 271 -9.40 -24.78 -4.89
C GLY A 271 -10.77 -24.52 -4.25
N TYR A 272 -10.97 -23.31 -3.76
CA TYR A 272 -12.21 -22.93 -3.08
C TYR A 272 -12.92 -21.80 -3.81
N ARG A 273 -12.22 -20.69 -4.09
CA ARG A 273 -12.84 -19.52 -4.73
C ARG A 273 -11.86 -18.78 -5.62
N THR A 274 -12.36 -18.31 -6.76
CA THR A 274 -11.71 -17.30 -7.59
C THR A 274 -12.51 -16.00 -7.52
N SER A 275 -11.83 -14.88 -7.32
CA SER A 275 -12.44 -13.55 -7.36
C SER A 275 -11.74 -12.70 -8.41
N VAL A 276 -12.50 -12.02 -9.27
CA VAL A 276 -11.98 -11.10 -10.28
C VAL A 276 -12.82 -9.83 -10.25
N GLY A 277 -12.17 -8.70 -10.25
CA GLY A 277 -12.88 -7.42 -10.16
C GLY A 277 -11.98 -6.23 -10.28
N GLY A 278 -12.48 -5.07 -9.86
CA GLY A 278 -11.75 -3.82 -9.90
C GLY A 278 -12.20 -2.83 -8.84
N ASP A 279 -11.38 -1.80 -8.71
CA ASP A 279 -11.56 -0.70 -7.76
C ASP A 279 -11.30 0.62 -8.48
N ILE A 280 -12.18 1.59 -8.23
CA ILE A 280 -11.94 2.99 -8.55
C ILE A 280 -11.84 3.76 -7.24
N ARG A 281 -10.82 4.61 -7.11
CA ARG A 281 -10.58 5.40 -5.90
C ARG A 281 -10.19 6.82 -6.24
N TYR A 282 -10.83 7.75 -5.56
CA TYR A 282 -10.42 9.15 -5.51
C TYR A 282 -9.90 9.47 -4.12
N THR A 283 -8.68 10.01 -4.04
CA THR A 283 -8.04 10.43 -2.79
C THR A 283 -7.83 11.93 -2.83
N LYS A 284 -8.53 12.63 -1.96
CA LYS A 284 -8.35 14.08 -1.75
C LYS A 284 -7.26 14.28 -0.71
N ARG A 285 -6.23 15.02 -1.08
CA ARG A 285 -5.20 15.46 -0.15
C ARG A 285 -5.70 16.67 0.63
N LEU A 286 -5.63 16.57 1.95
CA LEU A 286 -5.96 17.66 2.87
C LEU A 286 -4.66 18.31 3.37
N SER A 287 -4.77 19.41 4.15
CA SER A 287 -3.60 20.07 4.73
C SER A 287 -2.83 19.15 5.68
N GLY A 288 -1.52 19.23 5.69
CA GLY A 288 -0.64 18.35 6.46
C GLY A 288 -0.57 16.94 5.87
N ASN A 289 -0.50 15.91 6.71
CA ASN A 289 -0.42 14.50 6.30
C ASN A 289 -1.81 13.81 6.25
N ARG A 290 -2.88 14.60 6.06
CA ARG A 290 -4.26 14.09 6.07
C ARG A 290 -4.75 13.83 4.66
N ALA A 291 -5.56 12.78 4.52
CA ALA A 291 -6.20 12.43 3.26
C ALA A 291 -7.62 11.89 3.50
N LEU A 292 -8.50 12.12 2.55
CA LEU A 292 -9.84 11.53 2.48
C LEU A 292 -9.93 10.73 1.18
N ALA A 293 -10.20 9.44 1.26
CA ALA A 293 -10.36 8.58 0.11
C ALA A 293 -11.81 8.08 0.00
N VAL A 294 -12.36 8.11 -1.21
CA VAL A 294 -13.64 7.49 -1.57
C VAL A 294 -13.35 6.43 -2.61
N SER A 295 -13.88 5.23 -2.44
CA SER A 295 -13.70 4.14 -3.40
C SER A 295 -14.99 3.40 -3.68
N GLY A 296 -15.10 2.87 -4.92
CA GLY A 296 -16.11 1.93 -5.35
C GLY A 296 -15.45 0.66 -5.87
N GLN A 297 -15.99 -0.49 -5.52
CA GLN A 297 -15.44 -1.81 -5.86
C GLN A 297 -16.53 -2.68 -6.48
N TYR A 298 -16.13 -3.49 -7.45
CA TYR A 298 -16.92 -4.56 -8.02
C TYR A 298 -16.09 -5.83 -8.12
N PHE A 299 -16.61 -6.96 -7.63
CA PHE A 299 -15.98 -8.27 -7.73
C PHE A 299 -16.98 -9.34 -8.11
N ARG A 300 -16.55 -10.22 -8.98
CA ARG A 300 -17.23 -11.47 -9.31
C ARG A 300 -16.55 -12.61 -8.57
N LEU A 301 -17.34 -13.38 -7.82
CA LEU A 301 -16.90 -14.48 -6.99
C LEU A 301 -17.39 -15.80 -7.61
N ASN A 302 -16.49 -16.76 -7.81
CA ASN A 302 -16.81 -18.09 -8.33
C ASN A 302 -16.28 -19.14 -7.35
N TYR A 303 -17.16 -20.02 -6.89
CA TYR A 303 -16.84 -21.05 -5.91
C TYR A 303 -16.75 -22.42 -6.58
N ASP A 304 -15.60 -23.08 -6.47
CA ASP A 304 -15.32 -24.34 -7.20
C ASP A 304 -16.21 -25.51 -6.77
N GLY A 305 -16.58 -25.57 -5.49
CA GLY A 305 -17.31 -26.69 -4.93
C GLY A 305 -18.81 -26.48 -4.75
N ASN A 306 -19.27 -25.22 -4.85
CA ASN A 306 -20.66 -24.86 -4.61
C ASN A 306 -21.09 -23.66 -5.46
N PRO A 307 -21.54 -23.89 -6.70
CA PRO A 307 -21.97 -22.80 -7.58
C PRO A 307 -23.17 -21.98 -7.06
N LEU A 308 -23.89 -22.43 -6.05
CA LEU A 308 -24.95 -21.64 -5.41
C LEU A 308 -24.38 -20.41 -4.66
N GLN A 309 -23.11 -20.46 -4.27
CA GLN A 309 -22.40 -19.35 -3.65
C GLN A 309 -21.78 -18.37 -4.66
N ASP A 310 -21.83 -18.69 -5.98
CA ASP A 310 -21.36 -17.76 -7.01
C ASP A 310 -22.09 -16.41 -6.89
N ALA A 311 -21.33 -15.33 -6.72
CA ALA A 311 -21.91 -14.03 -6.39
C ALA A 311 -21.22 -12.88 -7.13
N GLU A 312 -21.89 -11.74 -7.10
CA GLU A 312 -21.34 -10.43 -7.44
C GLU A 312 -21.36 -9.56 -6.19
N ARG A 313 -20.25 -8.85 -5.95
CA ARG A 313 -20.10 -7.99 -4.78
C ARG A 313 -19.83 -6.56 -5.21
N PHE A 314 -20.66 -5.65 -4.75
CA PHE A 314 -20.49 -4.20 -4.89
C PHE A 314 -20.21 -3.60 -3.52
N ALA A 315 -19.25 -2.70 -3.44
CA ALA A 315 -18.94 -2.02 -2.19
C ALA A 315 -18.52 -0.57 -2.46
N ALA A 316 -18.89 0.32 -1.54
CA ALA A 316 -18.40 1.69 -1.48
C ALA A 316 -17.79 1.95 -0.11
N ARG A 317 -16.75 2.78 -0.06
CA ARG A 317 -16.04 3.07 1.19
C ARG A 317 -15.52 4.50 1.19
N VAL A 318 -15.58 5.11 2.37
CA VAL A 318 -14.93 6.40 2.67
C VAL A 318 -13.93 6.17 3.79
N ILE A 319 -12.69 6.62 3.60
CA ILE A 319 -11.60 6.47 4.56
C ILE A 319 -10.96 7.82 4.77
N TYR A 320 -10.85 8.22 6.02
CA TYR A 320 -10.00 9.33 6.46
C TYR A 320 -8.70 8.77 7.05
N ALA A 321 -7.59 9.36 6.69
CA ALA A 321 -6.28 9.03 7.24
C ALA A 321 -5.54 10.29 7.67
N ASP A 322 -4.84 10.20 8.79
CA ASP A 322 -3.89 11.16 9.29
C ASP A 322 -2.56 10.43 9.53
N LYS A 323 -1.51 11.14 9.92
CA LYS A 323 -0.15 10.63 10.07
C LYS A 323 -0.06 9.23 10.70
N ASN A 324 -0.77 8.98 11.78
CA ASN A 324 -0.64 7.76 12.60
C ASN A 324 -1.94 6.95 12.71
N ILE A 325 -3.06 7.52 12.29
CA ILE A 325 -4.38 6.91 12.44
C ILE A 325 -5.15 6.91 11.13
N TYR A 326 -6.02 5.97 10.98
CA TYR A 326 -7.02 5.97 9.91
C TYR A 326 -8.36 5.47 10.47
N GLY A 327 -9.44 5.93 9.86
CA GLY A 327 -10.79 5.44 10.13
C GLY A 327 -11.63 5.48 8.86
N GLY A 328 -12.62 4.63 8.77
CA GLY A 328 -13.46 4.60 7.58
C GLY A 328 -14.77 3.89 7.82
N ILE A 329 -15.71 4.21 6.97
CA ILE A 329 -17.02 3.57 6.89
C ILE A 329 -17.23 3.06 5.47
N GLY A 330 -18.03 2.03 5.33
CA GLY A 330 -18.36 1.45 4.03
C GLY A 330 -19.61 0.60 4.09
N GLY A 331 -20.02 0.13 2.92
CA GLY A 331 -21.12 -0.79 2.80
C GLY A 331 -21.29 -1.25 1.37
N GLY A 332 -22.21 -2.17 1.18
CA GLY A 332 -22.44 -2.75 -0.13
C GLY A 332 -23.41 -3.91 -0.10
N LYS A 333 -23.37 -4.67 -1.16
CA LYS A 333 -24.19 -5.86 -1.35
C LYS A 333 -23.37 -6.98 -1.96
N GLU A 334 -23.57 -8.20 -1.48
CA GLU A 334 -23.12 -9.41 -2.14
C GLU A 334 -24.37 -10.19 -2.57
N GLU A 335 -24.51 -10.40 -3.86
CA GLU A 335 -25.71 -10.96 -4.49
C GLU A 335 -25.35 -12.24 -5.23
N THR A 336 -25.99 -13.34 -4.86
CA THR A 336 -25.79 -14.63 -5.55
C THR A 336 -26.35 -14.57 -6.95
N ARG A 337 -25.64 -15.21 -7.90
CA ARG A 337 -26.03 -15.25 -9.32
C ARG A 337 -26.97 -16.41 -9.67
N ARG A 338 -27.28 -17.28 -8.71
CA ARG A 338 -28.10 -18.47 -8.93
C ARG A 338 -29.50 -18.30 -8.34
N PRO A 339 -30.55 -18.52 -9.10
CA PRO A 339 -31.91 -18.53 -8.59
C PRO A 339 -32.07 -19.52 -7.42
N GLY A 340 -32.79 -19.11 -6.39
CA GLY A 340 -33.04 -19.95 -5.22
C GLY A 340 -31.90 -20.01 -4.22
N ALA A 341 -30.93 -19.11 -4.30
CA ALA A 341 -29.83 -18.97 -3.35
C ALA A 341 -29.85 -17.61 -2.60
N ASP A 342 -30.97 -16.88 -2.64
CA ASP A 342 -31.12 -15.54 -2.07
C ASP A 342 -30.82 -15.48 -0.56
N GLN A 343 -30.94 -16.60 0.15
CA GLN A 343 -30.54 -16.73 1.56
C GLN A 343 -28.99 -16.59 1.78
N LEU A 344 -28.20 -16.59 0.70
CA LEU A 344 -26.77 -16.36 0.73
C LEU A 344 -26.40 -14.94 0.30
N SER A 345 -27.37 -14.20 -0.26
CA SER A 345 -27.22 -12.77 -0.60
C SER A 345 -27.43 -11.91 0.64
N TYR A 346 -26.65 -10.85 0.75
CA TYR A 346 -26.75 -9.93 1.90
C TYR A 346 -26.31 -8.52 1.56
N ALA A 347 -26.91 -7.55 2.24
CA ALA A 347 -26.40 -6.20 2.35
C ALA A 347 -25.48 -6.09 3.57
N PHE A 348 -24.46 -5.24 3.51
CA PHE A 348 -23.59 -5.02 4.66
C PHE A 348 -23.23 -3.54 4.84
N ALA A 349 -22.98 -3.19 6.10
CA ALA A 349 -22.39 -1.91 6.49
C ALA A 349 -21.19 -2.18 7.40
N SER A 350 -20.12 -1.40 7.27
CA SER A 350 -18.91 -1.60 8.04
C SER A 350 -18.29 -0.29 8.49
N ALA A 351 -17.60 -0.34 9.63
CA ALA A 351 -16.73 0.72 10.11
C ALA A 351 -15.40 0.13 10.55
N GLN A 352 -14.33 0.89 10.39
CA GLN A 352 -12.98 0.48 10.79
C GLN A 352 -12.19 1.66 11.34
N LEU A 353 -11.28 1.37 12.24
CA LEU A 353 -10.29 2.32 12.72
C LEU A 353 -8.99 1.58 13.03
N GLY A 354 -7.88 2.30 12.95
CA GLY A 354 -6.58 1.73 13.27
C GLY A 354 -5.50 2.78 13.27
N GLY A 355 -4.31 2.35 13.67
CA GLY A 355 -3.15 3.24 13.70
C GLY A 355 -1.87 2.52 14.04
N GLU A 356 -0.79 3.28 13.88
CA GLU A 356 0.56 2.88 14.23
C GLU A 356 1.24 4.02 15.00
N TRP A 357 1.75 3.72 16.19
CA TRP A 357 2.39 4.69 17.08
C TRP A 357 3.81 4.24 17.39
N SER A 358 4.80 5.04 16.97
CA SER A 358 6.19 4.82 17.30
C SER A 358 6.45 5.13 18.78
N LEU A 359 6.97 4.17 19.54
CA LEU A 359 7.40 4.32 20.92
C LEU A 359 8.91 4.65 21.04
N GLY A 360 9.59 4.77 19.91
CA GLY A 360 11.00 5.06 19.78
C GLY A 360 11.49 4.75 18.37
N GLU A 361 12.80 4.71 18.16
CA GLU A 361 13.38 4.50 16.83
C GLU A 361 13.12 3.11 16.25
N LYS A 362 13.04 2.08 17.12
CA LYS A 362 12.94 0.67 16.72
C LYS A 362 11.58 0.04 17.00
N THR A 363 10.75 0.65 17.84
CA THR A 363 9.51 0.05 18.33
C THR A 363 8.30 0.85 17.90
N ALA A 364 7.29 0.17 17.39
CA ALA A 364 5.98 0.74 17.13
C ALA A 364 4.87 -0.20 17.60
N VAL A 365 3.80 0.37 18.14
CA VAL A 365 2.54 -0.34 18.44
C VAL A 365 1.61 -0.16 17.27
N ILE A 366 0.96 -1.24 16.86
CA ILE A 366 -0.01 -1.26 15.78
C ILE A 366 -1.31 -1.79 16.39
N ALA A 367 -2.40 -1.05 16.25
CA ALA A 367 -3.70 -1.50 16.72
C ALA A 367 -4.78 -1.19 15.69
N GLY A 368 -5.82 -2.00 15.66
CA GLY A 368 -6.96 -1.80 14.78
C GLY A 368 -8.20 -2.53 15.26
N ALA A 369 -9.35 -1.99 14.88
CA ALA A 369 -10.64 -2.62 15.10
C ALA A 369 -11.54 -2.37 13.88
N SER A 370 -12.43 -3.32 13.62
CA SER A 370 -13.50 -3.17 12.61
C SER A 370 -14.78 -3.84 13.06
N VAL A 371 -15.89 -3.33 12.57
CA VAL A 371 -17.21 -3.93 12.73
C VAL A 371 -17.88 -4.00 11.36
N GLU A 372 -18.51 -5.14 11.06
CA GLU A 372 -19.33 -5.32 9.87
C GLU A 372 -20.66 -5.97 10.26
N HIS A 373 -21.77 -5.30 9.91
CA HIS A 373 -23.11 -5.85 10.05
C HIS A 373 -23.62 -6.35 8.70
N ARG A 374 -24.19 -7.56 8.67
CA ARG A 374 -24.77 -8.22 7.50
C ARG A 374 -26.22 -8.54 7.75
N ASP A 375 -27.09 -8.19 6.79
CA ASP A 375 -28.51 -8.54 6.76
C ASP A 375 -28.76 -9.37 5.50
N TYR A 376 -29.18 -10.63 5.67
CA TYR A 376 -29.37 -11.57 4.57
C TYR A 376 -30.76 -11.42 3.95
N ASP A 377 -30.83 -11.45 2.64
CA ASP A 377 -32.03 -11.11 1.86
C ASP A 377 -33.21 -12.09 2.09
N SER A 378 -32.92 -13.36 2.38
CA SER A 378 -33.95 -14.39 2.55
C SER A 378 -33.75 -15.22 3.82
N ARG A 379 -34.79 -15.96 4.19
CA ARG A 379 -34.75 -16.86 5.34
C ARG A 379 -33.84 -18.05 5.09
N ASP A 380 -33.03 -18.40 6.09
CA ASP A 380 -32.28 -19.65 6.09
C ASP A 380 -33.27 -20.83 6.05
N PRO A 381 -33.11 -21.77 5.12
CA PRO A 381 -34.07 -22.86 4.92
C PRO A 381 -34.15 -23.85 6.08
N LEU A 382 -33.11 -24.00 6.91
CA LEU A 382 -33.08 -24.89 8.08
C LEU A 382 -33.60 -24.19 9.32
N PHE A 383 -33.30 -22.91 9.49
CA PHE A 383 -33.66 -22.14 10.67
C PHE A 383 -34.96 -21.33 10.49
N LEU A 384 -35.50 -21.25 9.25
CA LEU A 384 -36.74 -20.58 8.87
C LEU A 384 -36.79 -19.10 9.29
N LYS A 385 -35.61 -18.46 9.43
CA LYS A 385 -35.45 -17.09 9.92
C LYS A 385 -34.40 -16.34 9.10
N GLY A 386 -34.59 -15.03 8.88
CA GLY A 386 -33.62 -14.19 8.24
C GLY A 386 -32.34 -14.12 9.08
N ARG A 387 -31.20 -14.41 8.47
CA ARG A 387 -29.91 -14.35 9.15
C ARG A 387 -29.44 -12.90 9.27
N LYS A 388 -28.90 -12.56 10.43
CA LYS A 388 -28.24 -11.29 10.71
C LYS A 388 -26.98 -11.57 11.49
N ASP A 389 -25.85 -11.03 11.02
CA ASP A 389 -24.57 -11.20 11.66
C ASP A 389 -23.96 -9.82 11.97
N THR A 390 -23.29 -9.72 13.11
CA THR A 390 -22.44 -8.59 13.44
C THR A 390 -21.06 -9.11 13.81
N GLN A 391 -20.08 -8.88 12.96
CA GLN A 391 -18.72 -9.28 13.22
C GLN A 391 -17.91 -8.11 13.74
N LEU A 392 -17.23 -8.31 14.86
CA LEU A 392 -16.26 -7.42 15.46
C LEU A 392 -14.87 -8.07 15.35
N ASP A 393 -13.91 -7.36 14.79
CA ASP A 393 -12.50 -7.74 14.78
C ASP A 393 -11.68 -6.68 15.51
N ALA A 394 -10.75 -7.10 16.37
CA ALA A 394 -9.81 -6.24 17.05
C ALA A 394 -8.42 -6.87 17.04
N SER A 395 -7.37 -6.07 16.91
CA SER A 395 -6.00 -6.57 17.00
C SER A 395 -5.06 -5.54 17.59
N VAL A 396 -4.05 -6.03 18.30
CA VAL A 396 -2.92 -5.24 18.78
C VAL A 396 -1.64 -6.02 18.53
N GLY A 397 -0.60 -5.33 18.11
CA GLY A 397 0.72 -5.90 17.89
C GLY A 397 1.81 -4.89 18.12
N VAL A 398 3.01 -5.40 18.24
CA VAL A 398 4.23 -4.60 18.35
C VAL A 398 5.11 -4.93 17.16
N ARG A 399 5.71 -3.92 16.53
CA ARG A 399 6.79 -4.11 15.58
C ARG A 399 8.09 -3.66 16.22
N TYR A 400 9.04 -4.59 16.36
CA TYR A 400 10.38 -4.28 16.82
C TYR A 400 11.38 -4.49 15.67
N ARG A 401 12.02 -3.43 15.22
CA ARG A 401 13.05 -3.47 14.17
C ARG A 401 14.37 -3.92 14.75
N ILE A 402 14.87 -5.07 14.30
CA ILE A 402 16.20 -5.56 14.62
C ILE A 402 17.22 -4.81 13.77
N THR A 403 16.97 -4.78 12.44
CA THR A 403 17.70 -4.02 11.43
C THR A 403 16.72 -3.18 10.60
N ASP A 404 17.19 -2.44 9.62
CA ASP A 404 16.32 -1.69 8.71
C ASP A 404 15.44 -2.59 7.84
N THR A 405 15.85 -3.84 7.65
CA THR A 405 15.15 -4.83 6.80
C THR A 405 14.43 -5.91 7.60
N ILE A 406 14.83 -6.18 8.87
CA ILE A 406 14.29 -7.29 9.67
C ILE A 406 13.53 -6.74 10.88
N SER A 407 12.31 -7.23 11.08
CA SER A 407 11.50 -6.93 12.27
C SER A 407 10.80 -8.14 12.86
N ILE A 408 10.66 -8.17 14.19
CA ILE A 408 9.82 -9.12 14.93
C ILE A 408 8.48 -8.47 15.22
N ARG A 409 7.39 -9.26 15.13
CA ARG A 409 6.02 -8.77 15.17
C ARG A 409 5.11 -9.68 16.00
N PRO A 410 5.18 -9.63 17.35
CA PRO A 410 4.16 -10.24 18.20
C PRO A 410 2.81 -9.55 17.97
N ARG A 411 1.73 -10.35 17.91
CA ARG A 411 0.38 -9.88 17.66
C ARG A 411 -0.64 -10.74 18.39
N VAL A 412 -1.71 -10.10 18.87
CA VAL A 412 -2.92 -10.74 19.37
C VAL A 412 -4.10 -10.17 18.60
N SER A 413 -5.03 -11.02 18.19
CA SER A 413 -6.29 -10.61 17.58
C SER A 413 -7.47 -11.34 18.20
N TYR A 414 -8.61 -10.69 18.18
CA TYR A 414 -9.89 -11.20 18.62
C TYR A 414 -10.93 -10.95 17.55
N THR A 415 -11.73 -11.98 17.26
CA THR A 415 -12.90 -11.90 16.36
C THR A 415 -14.11 -12.42 17.11
N ARG A 416 -15.22 -11.67 17.08
CA ARG A 416 -16.53 -12.11 17.55
C ARG A 416 -17.53 -11.95 16.40
N ASN A 417 -18.20 -13.01 16.01
CA ASN A 417 -19.33 -12.96 15.10
C ASN A 417 -20.61 -13.27 15.89
N ASP A 418 -21.37 -12.24 16.23
CA ASP A 418 -22.69 -12.37 16.86
C ASP A 418 -23.72 -12.60 15.77
N SER A 419 -24.34 -13.78 15.80
CA SER A 419 -25.33 -14.20 14.81
C SER A 419 -26.65 -14.58 15.50
N ASN A 420 -27.75 -14.18 14.87
CA ASN A 420 -29.05 -14.65 15.31
C ASN A 420 -29.34 -16.14 14.98
N ILE A 421 -28.41 -16.83 14.29
CA ILE A 421 -28.44 -18.27 14.04
C ILE A 421 -27.19 -18.89 14.69
N VAL A 422 -27.40 -19.75 15.68
CA VAL A 422 -26.37 -20.31 16.55
C VAL A 422 -25.20 -20.97 15.80
N LEU A 423 -25.40 -21.54 14.63
CA LEU A 423 -24.34 -22.15 13.83
C LEU A 423 -23.32 -21.15 13.28
N TYR A 424 -23.66 -19.88 13.25
CA TYR A 424 -22.80 -18.80 12.75
C TYR A 424 -22.33 -17.87 13.87
N ASP A 425 -22.73 -18.14 15.12
CA ASP A 425 -22.26 -17.44 16.31
C ASP A 425 -20.94 -18.06 16.77
N TYR A 426 -19.88 -17.27 16.86
CA TYR A 426 -18.58 -17.75 17.31
C TYR A 426 -17.68 -16.60 17.81
N ASP A 427 -16.70 -16.97 18.60
CA ASP A 427 -15.56 -16.12 18.88
C ASP A 427 -14.23 -16.84 18.58
N ARG A 428 -13.15 -16.07 18.54
CA ARG A 428 -11.85 -16.55 18.15
C ARG A 428 -10.74 -15.65 18.67
N TRP A 429 -9.76 -16.24 19.31
CA TRP A 429 -8.52 -15.60 19.70
C TRP A 429 -7.38 -16.14 18.86
N THR A 430 -6.47 -15.24 18.42
CA THR A 430 -5.24 -15.64 17.77
C THR A 430 -4.08 -14.90 18.42
N ALA A 431 -3.07 -15.63 18.85
CA ALA A 431 -1.81 -15.07 19.35
C ALA A 431 -0.65 -15.58 18.50
N SER A 432 0.22 -14.70 18.04
CA SER A 432 1.27 -15.07 17.09
C SER A 432 2.52 -14.23 17.24
N VAL A 433 3.63 -14.76 16.75
CA VAL A 433 4.89 -14.03 16.59
C VAL A 433 5.42 -14.26 15.18
N GLY A 434 5.67 -13.19 14.46
CA GLY A 434 6.20 -13.21 13.10
C GLY A 434 7.56 -12.54 12.99
N VAL A 435 8.33 -12.97 12.00
CA VAL A 435 9.56 -12.30 11.56
C VAL A 435 9.37 -11.85 10.13
N ARG A 436 9.55 -10.56 9.87
CA ARG A 436 9.44 -9.95 8.54
C ARG A 436 10.79 -9.49 8.04
N LEU A 437 11.08 -9.87 6.81
CA LEU A 437 12.11 -9.28 5.96
C LEU A 437 11.44 -8.32 4.98
N SER A 438 11.90 -7.06 4.89
CA SER A 438 11.40 -6.05 3.94
C SER A 438 12.55 -5.52 3.08
N PHE A 439 12.30 -5.24 1.81
CA PHE A 439 13.30 -4.75 0.84
C PHE A 439 12.68 -3.84 -0.21
#